data_484433073ab942489a92a6ca74e81dbf
#
_entry.id   484433073ab942489a92a6ca74e81dbf
#
_cell.length_a   1.000
_cell.length_b   1.000
_cell.length_c   1.000
_cell.angle_alpha   90.00
_cell.angle_beta   90.00
_cell.angle_gamma   90.00
#
_symmetry.space_group_name_H-M   'P 1'
#
loop_
_entity.id
_entity.type
_entity.pdbx_description
1 polymer ?
#
loop_
_entity_poly.entity_id
_entity_poly.type
_entity_poly.pdbx_seq_one_letter_code
_entity_poly.pdbx_strand_id
1 'polypeptide(L)'
;NMPLGNNTIVSINSGTDKTSFNLSGNYYSEQGVFVKDGYSKGGYNLRIKHDVFDNFTVRFSNIVSKGNRESNGGLAYWRNPIFPIYDNNGDYYMIGQNDYTHPVAITNLRQNETKTIDVISSASLEWQIIPSLRLTSRLNYKYGSSVNDQYFPSKYTEAGDFNNGAGYINNWEGQNFVSETFANYNKTFGKHDLGVTGGYTYESYVSRSSGLGAFDFVNETLGNENMGAGNPERNTVSNGKVQTKLVSGIFRLNYGFADKYLATVTARADGSSKFGKNNQWAYFPSGALSWKAHNEEFIKKINVFDELKFRASYGISGNQGINPYQTLSRYGVSQYYDNGRWVSAIGPGYVVGTTGQDGIEKLWGGIPNPDLKWETTAQSDFGVDISILKNRLHIVFDYYNKQTKDLLRERILTPSSGYDRIWVN
;
A
#
# COMPACT_ATOMS: atom_id res chain seq x y z
N ASN A 1 -21.71 -5.58 26.00
CA ASN A 1 -21.08 -6.77 25.43
C ASN A 1 -19.64 -6.89 25.90
N MET A 2 -19.22 -8.05 26.35
CA MET A 2 -17.81 -8.35 26.42
C MET A 2 -17.33 -8.74 25.03
N PRO A 3 -16.36 -8.08 24.43
CA PRO A 3 -15.83 -8.50 23.14
C PRO A 3 -15.17 -9.87 23.30
N LEU A 4 -15.66 -10.83 22.54
CA LEU A 4 -15.09 -12.18 22.50
C LEU A 4 -14.27 -12.32 21.22
N GLY A 5 -12.99 -12.65 21.37
CA GLY A 5 -12.09 -12.98 20.25
C GLY A 5 -11.76 -14.46 20.23
N ASN A 6 -11.76 -15.05 19.06
CA ASN A 6 -11.28 -16.40 18.81
C ASN A 6 -10.21 -16.39 17.73
N ASN A 7 -9.11 -17.09 17.98
CA ASN A 7 -8.04 -17.30 17.00
C ASN A 7 -7.65 -18.76 16.99
N THR A 8 -7.95 -19.44 15.90
CA THR A 8 -7.66 -20.86 15.72
C THR A 8 -6.67 -21.02 14.57
N ILE A 9 -5.56 -21.72 14.82
CA ILE A 9 -4.53 -22.02 13.83
C ILE A 9 -4.30 -23.53 13.84
N VAL A 10 -4.36 -24.12 12.66
CA VAL A 10 -4.00 -25.53 12.44
C VAL A 10 -2.87 -25.59 11.43
N SER A 11 -1.79 -26.29 11.75
CA SER A 11 -0.62 -26.37 10.88
C SER A 11 -0.18 -27.81 10.68
N ILE A 12 0.16 -28.15 9.44
CA ILE A 12 0.74 -29.41 9.05
C ILE A 12 2.10 -29.12 8.43
N ASN A 13 3.13 -29.72 8.99
CA ASN A 13 4.49 -29.68 8.48
C ASN A 13 4.95 -31.07 8.11
N SER A 14 5.50 -31.23 6.94
CA SER A 14 6.07 -32.52 6.50
C SER A 14 7.27 -32.26 5.60
N GLY A 15 8.13 -33.23 5.45
CA GLY A 15 9.26 -33.13 4.56
C GLY A 15 10.08 -34.40 4.44
N THR A 16 10.89 -34.40 3.40
CA THR A 16 11.98 -35.31 3.13
C THR A 16 13.27 -34.52 3.03
N ASP A 17 14.40 -35.16 2.78
CA ASP A 17 15.69 -34.50 2.58
C ASP A 17 15.64 -33.47 1.44
N LYS A 18 14.79 -33.68 0.42
CA LYS A 18 14.67 -32.80 -0.77
C LYS A 18 13.44 -31.90 -0.79
N THR A 19 12.41 -32.24 -0.04
CA THR A 19 11.13 -31.50 -0.10
C THR A 19 10.69 -31.14 1.30
N SER A 20 10.35 -29.89 1.51
CA SER A 20 9.67 -29.43 2.71
C SER A 20 8.32 -28.80 2.34
N PHE A 21 7.32 -29.11 3.15
CA PHE A 21 5.95 -28.66 2.97
C PHE A 21 5.43 -28.12 4.30
N ASN A 22 4.80 -26.96 4.23
CA ASN A 22 4.06 -26.37 5.35
C ASN A 22 2.71 -25.91 4.84
N LEU A 23 1.64 -26.36 5.45
CA LEU A 23 0.28 -25.85 5.25
C LEU A 23 -0.27 -25.43 6.60
N SER A 24 -0.69 -24.19 6.73
CA SER A 24 -1.40 -23.70 7.91
C SER A 24 -2.70 -23.04 7.51
N GLY A 25 -3.78 -23.41 8.18
CA GLY A 25 -5.08 -22.74 8.13
C GLY A 25 -5.28 -21.90 9.38
N ASN A 26 -5.86 -20.74 9.23
CA ASN A 26 -6.20 -19.86 10.35
C ASN A 26 -7.63 -19.34 10.22
N TYR A 27 -8.29 -19.22 11.34
CA TYR A 27 -9.57 -18.53 11.48
C TYR A 27 -9.50 -17.62 12.68
N TYR A 28 -9.81 -16.35 12.45
CA TYR A 28 -9.91 -15.33 13.46
C TYR A 28 -11.31 -14.74 13.45
N SER A 29 -11.89 -14.51 14.60
CA SER A 29 -13.14 -13.75 14.73
C SER A 29 -13.13 -12.96 16.02
N GLU A 30 -13.67 -11.76 15.98
CA GLU A 30 -13.88 -10.90 17.14
C GLU A 30 -15.22 -10.18 17.04
N GLN A 31 -15.86 -9.99 18.16
CA GLN A 31 -17.02 -9.14 18.29
C GLN A 31 -16.57 -7.76 18.77
N GLY A 32 -17.10 -6.71 18.17
CA GLY A 32 -16.87 -5.35 18.60
C GLY A 32 -17.56 -5.00 19.92
N VAL A 33 -17.17 -3.88 20.49
CA VAL A 33 -17.81 -3.32 21.69
C VAL A 33 -19.26 -2.92 21.39
N PHE A 34 -19.52 -2.44 20.19
CA PHE A 34 -20.88 -2.13 19.74
C PHE A 34 -21.58 -3.38 19.21
N VAL A 35 -22.91 -3.42 19.40
CA VAL A 35 -23.76 -4.48 18.85
C VAL A 35 -23.69 -4.43 17.33
N LYS A 36 -23.59 -5.60 16.68
CA LYS A 36 -23.41 -5.78 15.22
C LYS A 36 -22.09 -5.23 14.65
N ASP A 37 -21.14 -4.88 15.50
CA ASP A 37 -19.76 -4.69 15.04
C ASP A 37 -19.00 -6.00 15.22
N GLY A 38 -18.26 -6.37 14.20
CA GLY A 38 -17.48 -7.60 14.23
C GLY A 38 -16.50 -7.69 13.10
N TYR A 39 -15.53 -8.56 13.28
CA TYR A 39 -14.56 -8.89 12.25
C TYR A 39 -14.30 -10.39 12.27
N SER A 40 -14.31 -10.99 11.09
CA SER A 40 -13.86 -12.37 10.92
C SER A 40 -12.91 -12.47 9.73
N LYS A 41 -11.92 -13.34 9.85
CA LYS A 41 -10.94 -13.60 8.79
C LYS A 41 -10.54 -15.07 8.81
N GLY A 42 -10.69 -15.72 7.67
CA GLY A 42 -10.20 -17.09 7.48
C GLY A 42 -9.24 -17.16 6.31
N GLY A 43 -8.31 -18.11 6.36
CA GLY A 43 -7.36 -18.25 5.27
C GLY A 43 -6.41 -19.41 5.44
N TYR A 44 -5.52 -19.55 4.48
CA TYR A 44 -4.43 -20.52 4.54
C TYR A 44 -3.11 -19.93 4.05
N ASN A 45 -2.02 -20.55 4.50
CA ASN A 45 -0.67 -20.28 4.06
C ASN A 45 -0.02 -21.64 3.69
N LEU A 46 0.33 -21.75 2.42
CA LEU A 46 1.03 -22.90 1.85
C LEU A 46 2.46 -22.50 1.52
N ARG A 47 3.43 -23.29 1.95
CA ARG A 47 4.84 -23.14 1.56
C ARG A 47 5.39 -24.49 1.15
N ILE A 48 6.04 -24.50 -0.01
CA ILE A 48 6.71 -25.67 -0.55
C ILE A 48 8.12 -25.26 -0.94
N LYS A 49 9.10 -26.05 -0.52
CA LYS A 49 10.47 -26.01 -1.02
C LYS A 49 10.79 -27.38 -1.58
N HIS A 50 11.38 -27.42 -2.77
CA HIS A 50 11.84 -28.65 -3.39
C HIS A 50 13.23 -28.45 -4.01
N ASP A 51 14.18 -29.26 -3.57
CA ASP A 51 15.52 -29.32 -4.14
C ASP A 51 15.48 -30.34 -5.29
N VAL A 52 15.27 -29.83 -6.52
CA VAL A 52 15.14 -30.63 -7.75
C VAL A 52 16.48 -31.36 -8.03
N PHE A 53 17.56 -30.60 -7.88
CA PHE A 53 18.93 -31.06 -7.91
C PHE A 53 19.68 -30.48 -6.71
N ASP A 54 20.86 -30.95 -6.42
CA ASP A 54 21.69 -30.44 -5.31
C ASP A 54 22.04 -28.96 -5.46
N ASN A 55 22.00 -28.45 -6.68
CA ASN A 55 22.29 -27.07 -7.02
C ASN A 55 21.09 -26.28 -7.54
N PHE A 56 19.87 -26.84 -7.52
CA PHE A 56 18.69 -26.17 -8.04
C PHE A 56 17.48 -26.37 -7.12
N THR A 57 17.02 -25.29 -6.54
CA THR A 57 15.89 -25.25 -5.59
C THR A 57 14.72 -24.44 -6.16
N VAL A 58 13.53 -25.00 -6.02
CA VAL A 58 12.25 -24.31 -6.31
C VAL A 58 11.52 -24.06 -4.98
N ARG A 59 11.03 -22.84 -4.81
CA ARG A 59 10.17 -22.49 -3.68
C ARG A 59 8.86 -21.91 -4.20
N PHE A 60 7.80 -22.32 -3.59
CA PHE A 60 6.47 -21.76 -3.82
C PHE A 60 5.83 -21.39 -2.49
N SER A 61 5.20 -20.24 -2.43
CA SER A 61 4.34 -19.87 -1.32
C SER A 61 3.05 -19.24 -1.83
N ASN A 62 1.95 -19.57 -1.16
CA ASN A 62 0.64 -19.03 -1.47
C ASN A 62 -0.10 -18.75 -0.16
N ILE A 63 -0.56 -17.51 -0.03
CA ILE A 63 -1.36 -17.05 1.11
C ILE A 63 -2.67 -16.58 0.54
N VAL A 64 -3.76 -17.13 1.04
CA VAL A 64 -5.12 -16.69 0.72
C VAL A 64 -5.85 -16.36 2.00
N SER A 65 -6.53 -15.23 2.02
CA SER A 65 -7.40 -14.87 3.13
C SER A 65 -8.67 -14.19 2.64
N LYS A 66 -9.77 -14.46 3.34
CA LYS A 66 -11.07 -13.81 3.18
C LYS A 66 -11.47 -13.23 4.52
N GLY A 67 -11.78 -11.93 4.52
CA GLY A 67 -12.25 -11.20 5.69
C GLY A 67 -13.66 -10.68 5.50
N ASN A 68 -14.39 -10.58 6.60
CA ASN A 68 -15.65 -9.88 6.69
C ASN A 68 -15.62 -8.95 7.89
N ARG A 69 -15.99 -7.70 7.68
CA ARG A 69 -16.10 -6.69 8.73
C ARG A 69 -17.47 -6.07 8.69
N GLU A 70 -18.17 -6.13 9.81
CA GLU A 70 -19.42 -5.39 10.05
C GLU A 70 -19.12 -4.21 10.98
N SER A 71 -19.62 -3.03 10.64
CA SER A 71 -19.41 -1.80 11.41
C SER A 71 -20.69 -0.97 11.40
N ASN A 72 -21.73 -1.50 12.04
CA ASN A 72 -23.05 -0.89 12.08
C ASN A 72 -23.22 0.01 13.30
N GLY A 73 -22.31 -0.07 14.26
CA GLY A 73 -22.36 0.65 15.52
C GLY A 73 -22.19 2.16 15.35
N GLY A 74 -23.02 2.91 16.01
CA GLY A 74 -22.87 4.33 16.22
C GLY A 74 -23.07 4.66 17.70
N LEU A 75 -22.18 5.49 18.27
CA LEU A 75 -22.42 6.06 19.59
C LEU A 75 -23.43 7.18 19.45
N ALA A 76 -24.67 6.90 19.84
CA ALA A 76 -25.70 7.92 20.01
C ALA A 76 -25.79 8.33 21.49
N TYR A 77 -24.73 8.98 22.00
CA TYR A 77 -24.70 9.46 23.40
C TYR A 77 -25.46 10.77 23.61
N TRP A 78 -26.02 11.34 22.57
CA TRP A 78 -26.81 12.56 22.65
C TRP A 78 -28.23 12.31 23.08
N ARG A 79 -28.72 11.04 23.01
CA ARG A 79 -30.08 10.69 23.40
C ARG A 79 -30.22 10.61 24.89
N ASN A 80 -31.16 11.37 25.44
CA ASN A 80 -31.47 11.30 26.84
C ASN A 80 -32.05 9.90 27.19
N PRO A 81 -31.47 9.17 28.17
CA PRO A 81 -31.90 7.81 28.52
C PRO A 81 -33.32 7.68 29.10
N ILE A 82 -34.01 8.79 29.39
CA ILE A 82 -35.42 8.76 29.81
C ILE A 82 -36.38 8.43 28.68
N PHE A 83 -35.98 8.59 27.42
CA PHE A 83 -36.84 8.23 26.29
C PHE A 83 -36.88 6.72 26.08
N PRO A 84 -38.07 6.15 25.85
CA PRO A 84 -38.23 4.72 25.60
C PRO A 84 -37.52 4.33 24.27
N ILE A 85 -37.20 3.04 24.13
CA ILE A 85 -36.68 2.47 22.91
C ILE A 85 -37.76 2.31 21.85
N TYR A 86 -38.93 1.85 22.29
CA TYR A 86 -40.09 1.58 21.44
C TYR A 86 -41.29 2.41 21.88
N ASP A 87 -42.15 2.75 20.95
CA ASP A 87 -43.46 3.34 21.20
C ASP A 87 -44.51 2.28 21.56
N ASN A 88 -45.75 2.71 21.75
CA ASN A 88 -46.86 1.81 22.11
C ASN A 88 -47.25 0.83 20.99
N ASN A 89 -46.83 1.07 19.75
CA ASN A 89 -47.07 0.23 18.59
C ASN A 89 -45.96 -0.79 18.36
N GLY A 90 -44.85 -0.68 19.11
CA GLY A 90 -43.68 -1.51 18.93
C GLY A 90 -42.66 -0.95 17.90
N ASP A 91 -42.89 0.24 17.35
CA ASP A 91 -41.98 0.95 16.49
C ASP A 91 -40.90 1.67 17.31
N TYR A 92 -39.76 2.00 16.71
CA TYR A 92 -38.73 2.79 17.39
C TYR A 92 -39.28 4.17 17.77
N TYR A 93 -39.19 4.51 19.07
CA TYR A 93 -39.64 5.79 19.56
C TYR A 93 -38.79 6.94 19.02
N MET A 94 -39.40 7.90 18.35
CA MET A 94 -38.74 9.06 17.73
C MET A 94 -38.95 10.33 18.54
N ILE A 95 -37.86 11.12 18.68
CA ILE A 95 -37.94 12.47 19.25
C ILE A 95 -38.10 13.45 18.10
N GLY A 96 -39.31 13.64 17.62
CA GLY A 96 -39.62 14.47 16.46
C GLY A 96 -39.77 13.66 15.17
N GLN A 97 -39.68 14.32 14.03
CA GLN A 97 -39.91 13.72 12.71
C GLN A 97 -38.79 12.77 12.30
N ASN A 98 -37.52 13.12 12.62
CA ASN A 98 -36.33 12.32 12.40
C ASN A 98 -35.50 12.25 13.68
N ASP A 99 -34.91 11.12 13.97
CA ASP A 99 -34.11 10.91 15.19
C ASP A 99 -32.81 10.21 14.91
N TYR A 100 -31.78 10.99 14.60
CA TYR A 100 -30.39 10.52 14.34
C TYR A 100 -29.66 10.13 15.63
N THR A 101 -30.29 10.23 16.77
CA THR A 101 -29.73 9.88 18.08
C THR A 101 -30.19 8.55 18.61
N HIS A 102 -31.12 7.84 17.90
CA HIS A 102 -31.67 6.59 18.36
C HIS A 102 -30.71 5.41 18.25
N PRO A 103 -30.01 4.98 19.33
CA PRO A 103 -28.88 4.05 19.24
C PRO A 103 -29.31 2.67 18.72
N VAL A 104 -30.46 2.17 19.15
CA VAL A 104 -30.94 0.83 18.79
C VAL A 104 -31.45 0.80 17.35
N ALA A 105 -32.17 1.83 16.91
CA ALA A 105 -32.65 1.93 15.53
C ALA A 105 -31.48 2.03 14.55
N ILE A 106 -30.51 2.93 14.80
CA ILE A 106 -29.32 3.10 13.97
C ILE A 106 -28.57 1.78 13.87
N THR A 107 -28.29 1.11 14.99
CA THR A 107 -27.56 -0.16 15.00
C THR A 107 -28.31 -1.28 14.26
N ASN A 108 -29.62 -1.30 14.31
CA ASN A 108 -30.41 -2.37 13.70
C ASN A 108 -30.70 -2.16 12.22
N LEU A 109 -30.87 -0.93 11.80
CA LEU A 109 -31.33 -0.57 10.44
C LEU A 109 -30.22 -0.14 9.51
N ARG A 110 -29.16 0.51 10.03
CA ARG A 110 -27.98 0.83 9.26
C ARG A 110 -27.22 -0.46 8.90
N GLN A 111 -26.74 -0.53 7.68
CA GLN A 111 -25.87 -1.60 7.20
C GLN A 111 -24.54 -1.00 6.80
N ASN A 112 -23.44 -1.67 7.18
CA ASN A 112 -22.09 -1.35 6.73
C ASN A 112 -21.24 -2.60 6.85
N GLU A 113 -21.10 -3.30 5.75
CA GLU A 113 -20.33 -4.53 5.65
C GLU A 113 -19.19 -4.36 4.65
N THR A 114 -18.02 -4.86 5.00
CA THR A 114 -16.85 -4.87 4.10
C THR A 114 -16.32 -6.29 3.97
N LYS A 115 -16.38 -6.83 2.77
CA LYS A 115 -15.82 -8.14 2.41
C LYS A 115 -14.49 -7.96 1.69
N THR A 116 -13.47 -8.66 2.12
CA THR A 116 -12.13 -8.61 1.52
C THR A 116 -11.64 -9.98 1.11
N ILE A 117 -10.90 -10.02 0.02
CA ILE A 117 -10.13 -11.21 -0.41
C ILE A 117 -8.71 -10.73 -0.72
N ASP A 118 -7.72 -11.41 -0.13
CA ASP A 118 -6.31 -11.20 -0.41
C ASP A 118 -5.68 -12.50 -0.86
N VAL A 119 -4.94 -12.46 -1.97
CA VAL A 119 -4.14 -13.56 -2.49
C VAL A 119 -2.71 -13.07 -2.69
N ILE A 120 -1.74 -13.75 -2.10
CA ILE A 120 -0.33 -13.48 -2.31
C ILE A 120 0.33 -14.79 -2.74
N SER A 121 0.87 -14.81 -3.96
CA SER A 121 1.57 -15.96 -4.51
C SER A 121 3.01 -15.57 -4.85
N SER A 122 3.96 -16.39 -4.45
CA SER A 122 5.38 -16.19 -4.76
C SER A 122 5.99 -17.51 -5.23
N ALA A 123 6.69 -17.46 -6.35
CA ALA A 123 7.50 -18.54 -6.86
C ALA A 123 8.95 -18.07 -6.99
N SER A 124 9.91 -18.86 -6.52
CA SER A 124 11.33 -18.56 -6.70
C SER A 124 12.10 -19.79 -7.17
N LEU A 125 13.05 -19.52 -8.07
CA LEU A 125 14.00 -20.46 -8.60
C LEU A 125 15.38 -20.01 -8.14
N GLU A 126 16.12 -20.89 -7.49
CA GLU A 126 17.49 -20.63 -7.03
C GLU A 126 18.40 -21.67 -7.68
N TRP A 127 19.30 -21.23 -8.53
CA TRP A 127 20.24 -22.07 -9.24
C TRP A 127 21.68 -21.71 -8.93
N GLN A 128 22.38 -22.62 -8.27
CA GLN A 128 23.82 -22.53 -8.04
C GLN A 128 24.56 -23.08 -9.28
N ILE A 129 24.83 -22.21 -10.27
CA ILE A 129 25.40 -22.60 -11.57
C ILE A 129 26.81 -23.19 -11.37
N ILE A 130 27.60 -22.48 -10.57
CA ILE A 130 28.91 -22.94 -10.05
C ILE A 130 29.00 -22.49 -8.58
N PRO A 131 29.90 -23.02 -7.75
CA PRO A 131 30.00 -22.69 -6.33
C PRO A 131 30.06 -21.20 -6.02
N SER A 132 30.59 -20.39 -6.95
CA SER A 132 30.71 -18.94 -6.81
C SER A 132 29.56 -18.15 -7.44
N LEU A 133 28.70 -18.74 -8.29
CA LEU A 133 27.67 -18.03 -9.04
C LEU A 133 26.27 -18.60 -8.77
N ARG A 134 25.41 -17.80 -8.19
CA ARG A 134 24.00 -18.11 -7.96
C ARG A 134 23.10 -17.19 -8.79
N LEU A 135 22.16 -17.81 -9.50
CA LEU A 135 21.04 -17.12 -10.14
C LEU A 135 19.79 -17.33 -9.32
N THR A 136 19.08 -16.24 -9.03
CA THR A 136 17.80 -16.27 -8.33
C THR A 136 16.77 -15.53 -9.18
N SER A 137 15.65 -16.20 -9.51
CA SER A 137 14.51 -15.56 -10.16
C SER A 137 13.28 -15.69 -9.28
N ARG A 138 12.53 -14.61 -9.10
CA ARG A 138 11.30 -14.56 -8.29
C ARG A 138 10.16 -13.94 -9.08
N LEU A 139 9.00 -14.54 -8.95
CA LEU A 139 7.74 -14.01 -9.43
C LEU A 139 6.81 -13.85 -8.24
N ASN A 140 6.33 -12.65 -8.02
CA ASN A 140 5.40 -12.34 -6.95
C ASN A 140 4.11 -11.78 -7.58
N TYR A 141 2.99 -12.30 -7.16
CA TYR A 141 1.67 -11.82 -7.55
C TYR A 141 0.84 -11.56 -6.30
N LYS A 142 0.33 -10.35 -6.19
CA LYS A 142 -0.62 -9.96 -5.14
C LYS A 142 -1.92 -9.52 -5.79
N TYR A 143 -3.02 -10.10 -5.37
CA TYR A 143 -4.37 -9.69 -5.68
C TYR A 143 -5.08 -9.31 -4.38
N GLY A 144 -5.78 -8.19 -4.38
CA GLY A 144 -6.66 -7.77 -3.31
C GLY A 144 -7.98 -7.31 -3.88
N SER A 145 -9.07 -7.65 -3.23
CA SER A 145 -10.42 -7.20 -3.56
C SER A 145 -11.14 -6.79 -2.28
N SER A 146 -11.91 -5.71 -2.36
CA SER A 146 -12.76 -5.23 -1.28
C SER A 146 -14.11 -4.80 -1.85
N VAL A 147 -15.19 -5.28 -1.24
CA VAL A 147 -16.54 -4.83 -1.48
C VAL A 147 -17.06 -4.23 -0.19
N ASN A 148 -17.49 -2.97 -0.23
CA ASN A 148 -18.09 -2.29 0.92
C ASN A 148 -19.54 -1.94 0.57
N ASP A 149 -20.45 -2.53 1.30
CA ASP A 149 -21.90 -2.40 1.18
C ASP A 149 -22.42 -1.55 2.34
N GLN A 150 -23.10 -0.44 2.04
CA GLN A 150 -23.62 0.49 3.04
C GLN A 150 -25.08 0.85 2.75
N TYR A 151 -25.86 0.94 3.82
CA TYR A 151 -27.22 1.49 3.77
C TYR A 151 -27.48 2.39 4.96
N PHE A 152 -28.08 3.54 4.69
CA PHE A 152 -28.46 4.57 5.66
C PHE A 152 -29.98 4.78 5.58
N PRO A 153 -30.74 4.37 6.60
CA PRO A 153 -32.21 4.52 6.63
C PRO A 153 -32.60 5.99 6.75
N SER A 154 -33.72 6.36 6.11
CA SER A 154 -34.20 7.75 6.01
C SER A 154 -34.52 8.42 7.34
N LYS A 155 -35.07 7.67 8.30
CA LYS A 155 -35.59 8.26 9.55
C LYS A 155 -34.55 8.36 10.67
N TYR A 156 -33.47 7.59 10.61
CA TYR A 156 -32.57 7.38 11.74
C TYR A 156 -31.12 7.76 11.47
N THR A 157 -30.82 8.22 10.27
CA THR A 157 -29.47 8.70 9.92
C THR A 157 -29.58 10.00 9.13
N GLU A 158 -28.69 10.95 9.40
CA GLU A 158 -28.64 12.23 8.69
C GLU A 158 -28.44 12.01 7.18
N ALA A 159 -27.52 11.11 6.79
CA ALA A 159 -27.29 10.77 5.40
C ALA A 159 -28.50 10.14 4.70
N GLY A 160 -29.25 9.29 5.43
CA GLY A 160 -30.47 8.69 4.92
C GLY A 160 -31.61 9.68 4.81
N ASP A 161 -31.84 10.54 5.80
CA ASP A 161 -32.89 11.56 5.78
C ASP A 161 -32.73 12.53 4.63
N PHE A 162 -31.51 13.11 4.50
CA PHE A 162 -31.18 14.02 3.40
C PHE A 162 -31.46 13.44 2.02
N ASN A 163 -31.37 12.13 1.88
CA ASN A 163 -31.52 11.41 0.63
C ASN A 163 -32.77 10.55 0.52
N ASN A 164 -33.67 10.56 1.52
CA ASN A 164 -34.83 9.66 1.65
C ASN A 164 -34.41 8.18 1.48
N GLY A 165 -33.41 7.77 2.29
CA GLY A 165 -32.71 6.51 2.17
C GLY A 165 -31.50 6.61 1.22
N ALA A 166 -30.34 6.10 1.65
CA ALA A 166 -29.11 6.11 0.86
C ALA A 166 -28.39 4.77 0.91
N GLY A 167 -28.18 4.16 -0.25
CA GLY A 167 -27.43 2.92 -0.42
C GLY A 167 -26.15 3.16 -1.22
N TYR A 168 -25.05 2.49 -0.82
CA TYR A 168 -23.78 2.54 -1.52
C TYR A 168 -23.18 1.15 -1.64
N ILE A 169 -22.65 0.84 -2.83
CA ILE A 169 -21.83 -0.35 -3.07
C ILE A 169 -20.50 0.13 -3.69
N ASN A 170 -19.42 -0.05 -2.96
CA ASN A 170 -18.09 0.33 -3.40
C ASN A 170 -17.21 -0.90 -3.59
N ASN A 171 -16.73 -1.10 -4.81
CA ASN A 171 -15.83 -2.18 -5.15
C ASN A 171 -14.43 -1.63 -5.41
N TRP A 172 -13.43 -2.34 -4.94
CA TRP A 172 -12.03 -2.09 -5.23
C TRP A 172 -11.31 -3.40 -5.54
N GLU A 173 -10.49 -3.40 -6.58
CA GLU A 173 -9.55 -4.46 -6.93
C GLU A 173 -8.16 -3.88 -7.08
N GLY A 174 -7.15 -4.60 -6.61
CA GLY A 174 -5.75 -4.30 -6.82
C GLY A 174 -4.96 -5.53 -7.24
N GLN A 175 -4.12 -5.40 -8.27
CA GLN A 175 -3.23 -6.44 -8.74
C GLN A 175 -1.82 -5.88 -8.79
N ASN A 176 -0.87 -6.56 -8.15
CA ASN A 176 0.55 -6.23 -8.24
C ASN A 176 1.33 -7.46 -8.70
N PHE A 177 2.05 -7.32 -9.80
CA PHE A 177 2.96 -8.32 -10.33
C PHE A 177 4.39 -7.80 -10.25
N VAL A 178 5.27 -8.56 -9.62
CA VAL A 178 6.70 -8.25 -9.50
C VAL A 178 7.51 -9.43 -10.00
N SER A 179 8.40 -9.19 -10.96
CA SER A 179 9.39 -10.14 -11.44
C SER A 179 10.79 -9.62 -11.14
N GLU A 180 11.61 -10.43 -10.52
CA GLU A 180 12.97 -10.11 -10.12
C GLU A 180 13.92 -11.22 -10.54
N THR A 181 15.05 -10.86 -11.14
CA THR A 181 16.10 -11.83 -11.45
C THR A 181 17.45 -11.23 -11.10
N PHE A 182 18.22 -11.93 -10.28
CA PHE A 182 19.54 -11.53 -9.80
C PHE A 182 20.56 -12.63 -10.00
N ALA A 183 21.72 -12.25 -10.54
CA ALA A 183 22.93 -13.07 -10.55
C ALA A 183 23.88 -12.55 -9.45
N ASN A 184 24.31 -13.45 -8.56
CA ASN A 184 25.23 -13.15 -7.48
C ASN A 184 26.49 -13.99 -7.65
N TYR A 185 27.60 -13.34 -7.88
CA TYR A 185 28.92 -13.96 -7.92
C TYR A 185 29.71 -13.58 -6.68
N ASN A 186 30.14 -14.58 -5.89
CA ASN A 186 30.97 -14.37 -4.70
C ASN A 186 32.17 -15.31 -4.75
N LYS A 187 33.36 -14.75 -4.61
CA LYS A 187 34.60 -15.52 -4.62
C LYS A 187 35.67 -14.87 -3.75
N THR A 188 36.25 -15.67 -2.88
CA THR A 188 37.47 -15.31 -2.13
C THR A 188 38.69 -15.94 -2.80
N PHE A 189 39.71 -15.14 -3.01
CA PHE A 189 41.00 -15.57 -3.55
C PHE A 189 42.15 -14.88 -2.81
N GLY A 190 42.90 -15.66 -2.04
CA GLY A 190 43.92 -15.15 -1.14
C GLY A 190 43.37 -14.18 -0.11
N LYS A 191 43.79 -12.92 -0.16
CA LYS A 191 43.29 -11.85 0.73
C LYS A 191 42.19 -11.01 0.12
N HIS A 192 41.65 -11.39 -1.03
CA HIS A 192 40.65 -10.64 -1.78
C HIS A 192 39.30 -11.33 -1.70
N ASP A 193 38.27 -10.59 -1.31
CA ASP A 193 36.87 -10.99 -1.33
C ASP A 193 36.14 -10.17 -2.40
N LEU A 194 35.56 -10.85 -3.38
CA LEU A 194 34.84 -10.22 -4.47
C LEU A 194 33.38 -10.69 -4.47
N GLY A 195 32.46 -9.74 -4.38
CA GLY A 195 31.03 -9.97 -4.55
C GLY A 195 30.49 -9.08 -5.69
N VAL A 196 29.87 -9.69 -6.69
CA VAL A 196 29.20 -8.97 -7.78
C VAL A 196 27.76 -9.40 -7.84
N THR A 197 26.84 -8.42 -7.84
CA THR A 197 25.42 -8.64 -8.04
C THR A 197 24.97 -7.84 -9.26
N GLY A 198 24.33 -8.52 -10.21
CA GLY A 198 23.61 -7.88 -11.31
C GLY A 198 22.19 -8.35 -11.34
N GLY A 199 21.25 -7.46 -11.62
CA GLY A 199 19.85 -7.85 -11.58
C GLY A 199 18.92 -6.91 -12.32
N TYR A 200 17.72 -7.40 -12.52
CA TYR A 200 16.62 -6.73 -13.18
C TYR A 200 15.35 -6.96 -12.39
N THR A 201 14.56 -5.90 -12.25
CA THR A 201 13.22 -5.97 -11.64
C THR A 201 12.18 -5.31 -12.56
N TYR A 202 11.00 -5.91 -12.57
CA TYR A 202 9.82 -5.36 -13.24
C TYR A 202 8.64 -5.41 -12.28
N GLU A 203 7.97 -4.29 -12.12
CA GLU A 203 6.75 -4.18 -11.34
C GLU A 203 5.62 -3.60 -12.19
N SER A 204 4.44 -4.19 -12.09
CA SER A 204 3.20 -3.68 -12.69
C SER A 204 2.08 -3.73 -11.68
N TYR A 205 1.57 -2.56 -11.34
CA TYR A 205 0.41 -2.41 -10.46
C TYR A 205 -0.78 -1.92 -11.27
N VAL A 206 -1.93 -2.58 -11.08
CA VAL A 206 -3.22 -2.19 -11.65
C VAL A 206 -4.24 -2.14 -10.52
N SER A 207 -4.96 -1.03 -10.40
CA SER A 207 -6.10 -0.90 -9.50
C SER A 207 -7.33 -0.48 -10.29
N ARG A 208 -8.48 -1.03 -9.89
CA ARG A 208 -9.80 -0.67 -10.40
C ARG A 208 -10.72 -0.39 -9.23
N SER A 209 -11.59 0.59 -9.41
CA SER A 209 -12.65 0.88 -8.46
C SER A 209 -13.94 1.11 -9.21
N SER A 210 -15.05 0.77 -8.59
CA SER A 210 -16.39 1.14 -9.05
C SER A 210 -17.27 1.44 -7.84
N GLY A 211 -18.13 2.42 -7.98
CA GLY A 211 -19.08 2.83 -6.94
C GLY A 211 -20.47 2.97 -7.54
N LEU A 212 -21.45 2.50 -6.80
CA LEU A 212 -22.86 2.68 -7.05
C LEU A 212 -23.44 3.42 -5.85
N GLY A 213 -24.23 4.46 -6.09
CA GLY A 213 -25.04 5.13 -5.08
C GLY A 213 -26.49 5.15 -5.52
N ALA A 214 -27.40 4.77 -4.64
CA ALA A 214 -28.85 4.85 -4.87
C ALA A 214 -29.48 5.65 -3.74
N PHE A 215 -30.42 6.49 -4.10
CA PHE A 215 -31.05 7.44 -3.20
C PHE A 215 -32.55 7.47 -3.44
N ASP A 216 -33.32 8.02 -2.49
CA ASP A 216 -34.77 8.23 -2.62
C ASP A 216 -35.49 6.91 -2.89
N PHE A 217 -35.36 5.99 -1.94
CA PHE A 217 -35.93 4.66 -2.03
C PHE A 217 -37.47 4.68 -1.84
N VAL A 218 -38.17 4.09 -2.79
CA VAL A 218 -39.62 3.88 -2.68
C VAL A 218 -39.96 2.90 -1.54
N ASN A 219 -39.07 1.94 -1.29
CA ASN A 219 -39.17 0.96 -0.22
C ASN A 219 -37.76 0.64 0.33
N GLU A 220 -37.60 0.85 1.61
CA GLU A 220 -36.33 0.68 2.31
C GLU A 220 -36.10 -0.73 2.89
N THR A 221 -37.04 -1.65 2.73
CA THR A 221 -37.02 -2.96 3.41
C THR A 221 -35.80 -3.80 3.05
N LEU A 222 -35.32 -3.72 1.81
CA LEU A 222 -34.17 -4.48 1.32
C LEU A 222 -32.84 -3.69 1.37
N GLY A 223 -32.88 -2.40 1.71
CA GLY A 223 -31.69 -1.56 1.80
C GLY A 223 -30.84 -1.65 0.55
N ASN A 224 -29.54 -1.89 0.73
CA ASN A 224 -28.55 -2.03 -0.37
C ASN A 224 -28.70 -3.33 -1.19
N GLU A 225 -29.50 -4.30 -0.76
CA GLU A 225 -29.78 -5.51 -1.54
C GLU A 225 -30.69 -5.23 -2.76
N ASN A 226 -31.31 -4.07 -2.82
CA ASN A 226 -32.14 -3.65 -3.95
C ASN A 226 -31.89 -2.19 -4.33
N MET A 227 -30.72 -1.91 -4.87
CA MET A 227 -30.32 -0.57 -5.35
C MET A 227 -31.25 -0.05 -6.47
N GLY A 228 -31.94 -0.95 -7.18
CA GLY A 228 -32.90 -0.59 -8.20
C GLY A 228 -34.19 0.05 -7.68
N ALA A 229 -34.48 -0.03 -6.36
CA ALA A 229 -35.59 0.64 -5.73
C ALA A 229 -35.37 2.14 -5.46
N GLY A 230 -34.13 2.62 -5.66
CA GLY A 230 -33.83 4.05 -5.60
C GLY A 230 -34.32 4.78 -6.85
N ASN A 231 -34.45 6.10 -6.74
CA ASN A 231 -34.85 6.98 -7.85
C ASN A 231 -33.77 7.00 -8.95
N PRO A 232 -34.04 6.53 -10.17
CA PRO A 232 -33.04 6.45 -11.24
C PRO A 232 -32.39 7.78 -11.61
N GLU A 233 -33.08 8.92 -11.39
CA GLU A 233 -32.59 10.26 -11.70
C GLU A 233 -31.54 10.73 -10.67
N ARG A 234 -31.50 10.13 -9.50
CA ARG A 234 -30.55 10.46 -8.42
C ARG A 234 -29.42 9.44 -8.27
N ASN A 235 -29.57 8.28 -8.86
CA ASN A 235 -28.58 7.22 -8.76
C ASN A 235 -27.25 7.65 -9.38
N THR A 236 -26.16 7.27 -8.76
CA THR A 236 -24.80 7.61 -9.20
C THR A 236 -24.02 6.35 -9.55
N VAL A 237 -23.20 6.44 -10.61
CA VAL A 237 -22.27 5.39 -11.01
C VAL A 237 -20.90 6.02 -11.21
N SER A 238 -19.91 5.43 -10.61
CA SER A 238 -18.51 5.85 -10.77
C SER A 238 -17.59 4.66 -11.06
N ASN A 239 -16.52 4.90 -11.80
CA ASN A 239 -15.48 3.91 -11.97
C ASN A 239 -14.11 4.58 -12.16
N GLY A 240 -13.07 3.85 -11.84
CA GLY A 240 -11.70 4.29 -11.99
C GLY A 240 -10.76 3.13 -12.31
N LYS A 241 -9.70 3.42 -13.06
CA LYS A 241 -8.60 2.49 -13.32
C LYS A 241 -7.28 3.23 -13.24
N VAL A 242 -6.36 2.68 -12.46
CA VAL A 242 -4.99 3.17 -12.33
C VAL A 242 -4.05 2.05 -12.70
N GLN A 243 -3.01 2.38 -13.48
CA GLN A 243 -1.93 1.46 -13.80
C GLN A 243 -0.59 2.18 -13.68
N THR A 244 0.35 1.54 -13.00
CA THR A 244 1.75 1.98 -12.94
C THR A 244 2.68 0.84 -13.30
N LYS A 245 3.81 1.19 -13.90
CA LYS A 245 4.89 0.25 -14.21
C LYS A 245 6.22 0.83 -13.78
N LEU A 246 7.06 -0.02 -13.23
CA LEU A 246 8.43 0.31 -12.85
C LEU A 246 9.36 -0.79 -13.38
N VAL A 247 10.42 -0.37 -14.03
CA VAL A 247 11.49 -1.26 -14.51
C VAL A 247 12.79 -0.78 -13.88
N SER A 248 13.59 -1.70 -13.34
CA SER A 248 14.85 -1.34 -12.72
C SER A 248 15.96 -2.29 -13.12
N GLY A 249 17.13 -1.73 -13.42
CA GLY A 249 18.38 -2.46 -13.51
C GLY A 249 19.28 -2.11 -12.32
N ILE A 250 19.92 -3.10 -11.72
CA ILE A 250 20.83 -2.91 -10.60
C ILE A 250 22.15 -3.64 -10.83
N PHE A 251 23.23 -2.95 -10.49
CA PHE A 251 24.57 -3.52 -10.42
C PHE A 251 25.21 -3.14 -9.08
N ARG A 252 25.84 -4.10 -8.40
CA ARG A 252 26.61 -3.88 -7.17
C ARG A 252 27.90 -4.66 -7.21
N LEU A 253 28.98 -3.99 -6.88
CA LEU A 253 30.30 -4.55 -6.64
C LEU A 253 30.66 -4.35 -5.17
N ASN A 254 30.98 -5.42 -4.47
CA ASN A 254 31.58 -5.42 -3.15
C ASN A 254 33.00 -5.99 -3.27
N TYR A 255 33.95 -5.30 -2.69
CA TYR A 255 35.34 -5.74 -2.67
C TYR A 255 35.91 -5.59 -1.27
N GLY A 256 36.50 -6.66 -0.79
CA GLY A 256 37.23 -6.70 0.47
C GLY A 256 38.70 -7.08 0.25
N PHE A 257 39.58 -6.43 0.99
CA PHE A 257 41.00 -6.75 0.97
C PHE A 257 41.55 -6.97 2.37
N ALA A 258 42.13 -8.15 2.61
CA ALA A 258 42.81 -8.56 3.83
C ALA A 258 41.98 -8.45 5.11
N ASP A 259 40.62 -8.46 4.98
CA ASP A 259 39.65 -8.16 6.06
C ASP A 259 39.89 -6.78 6.72
N LYS A 260 40.53 -5.85 6.00
CA LYS A 260 40.85 -4.50 6.47
C LYS A 260 40.11 -3.42 5.70
N TYR A 261 40.12 -3.51 4.38
CA TYR A 261 39.58 -2.50 3.47
C TYR A 261 38.38 -3.05 2.74
N LEU A 262 37.27 -2.33 2.79
CA LEU A 262 36.02 -2.71 2.15
C LEU A 262 35.59 -1.58 1.22
N ALA A 263 35.20 -1.91 0.01
CA ALA A 263 34.64 -0.97 -0.95
C ALA A 263 33.34 -1.53 -1.54
N THR A 264 32.33 -0.70 -1.68
CA THR A 264 31.07 -1.04 -2.36
C THR A 264 30.78 0.03 -3.39
N VAL A 265 30.43 -0.39 -4.59
CA VAL A 265 29.88 0.48 -5.64
C VAL A 265 28.54 -0.09 -6.08
N THR A 266 27.53 0.77 -6.17
CA THR A 266 26.21 0.37 -6.67
C THR A 266 25.79 1.36 -7.75
N ALA A 267 25.19 0.86 -8.82
CA ALA A 267 24.52 1.64 -9.83
C ALA A 267 23.12 1.07 -10.03
N ARG A 268 22.11 1.94 -10.01
CA ARG A 268 20.73 1.59 -10.27
C ARG A 268 20.14 2.52 -11.31
N ALA A 269 19.41 1.95 -12.25
CA ALA A 269 18.63 2.67 -13.24
C ALA A 269 17.16 2.30 -13.08
N ASP A 270 16.30 3.28 -12.90
CA ASP A 270 14.85 3.08 -12.70
C ASP A 270 14.06 3.82 -13.77
N GLY A 271 13.13 3.12 -14.41
CA GLY A 271 12.21 3.67 -15.39
C GLY A 271 10.77 3.57 -14.90
N SER A 272 10.13 4.72 -14.65
CA SER A 272 8.77 4.80 -14.12
C SER A 272 7.78 5.35 -15.13
N SER A 273 6.63 4.69 -15.25
CA SER A 273 5.51 5.15 -16.08
C SER A 273 4.78 6.38 -15.53
N LYS A 274 5.12 6.86 -14.33
CA LYS A 274 4.51 8.05 -13.73
C LYS A 274 5.03 9.35 -14.34
N PHE A 275 6.22 9.32 -14.94
CA PHE A 275 6.87 10.48 -15.53
C PHE A 275 6.69 10.57 -17.04
N GLY A 276 6.89 11.76 -17.59
CA GLY A 276 6.82 12.03 -19.02
C GLY A 276 7.88 11.27 -19.82
N LYS A 277 7.64 11.05 -21.10
CA LYS A 277 8.45 10.21 -21.99
C LYS A 277 9.97 10.48 -21.91
N ASN A 278 10.36 11.73 -21.71
CA ASN A 278 11.77 12.14 -21.67
C ASN A 278 12.41 12.00 -20.27
N ASN A 279 11.60 11.84 -19.22
CA ASN A 279 12.03 11.85 -17.81
C ASN A 279 11.69 10.56 -17.06
N GLN A 280 11.30 9.50 -17.78
CA GLN A 280 10.94 8.22 -17.17
C GLN A 280 12.11 7.57 -16.45
N TRP A 281 13.32 7.68 -17.02
CA TRP A 281 14.51 7.04 -16.51
C TRP A 281 15.32 7.96 -15.61
N ALA A 282 15.80 7.42 -14.48
CA ALA A 282 16.75 8.05 -13.59
C ALA A 282 17.83 7.07 -13.15
N TYR A 283 18.99 7.62 -12.77
CA TYR A 283 20.18 6.85 -12.43
C TYR A 283 20.64 7.20 -11.02
N PHE A 284 20.87 6.20 -10.21
CA PHE A 284 21.18 6.33 -8.79
C PHE A 284 22.51 5.62 -8.45
N PRO A 285 23.65 6.26 -8.68
CA PRO A 285 24.93 5.73 -8.27
C PRO A 285 25.14 5.90 -6.77
N SER A 286 25.86 4.96 -6.16
CA SER A 286 26.37 5.08 -4.80
C SER A 286 27.70 4.36 -4.62
N GLY A 287 28.50 4.83 -3.65
CA GLY A 287 29.75 4.24 -3.28
C GLY A 287 29.97 4.32 -1.77
N ALA A 288 30.63 3.32 -1.22
CA ALA A 288 31.00 3.27 0.20
C ALA A 288 32.39 2.68 0.36
N LEU A 289 33.15 3.23 1.29
CA LEU A 289 34.44 2.73 1.74
C LEU A 289 34.39 2.48 3.24
N SER A 290 35.04 1.42 3.67
CA SER A 290 35.20 1.13 5.09
C SER A 290 36.58 0.58 5.39
N TRP A 291 37.17 1.07 6.47
CA TRP A 291 38.47 0.63 6.97
C TRP A 291 38.31 0.06 8.38
N LYS A 292 38.57 -1.25 8.52
CA LYS A 292 38.64 -1.94 9.81
C LYS A 292 40.02 -1.73 10.42
N ALA A 293 40.23 -0.57 11.03
CA ALA A 293 41.54 -0.16 11.55
C ALA A 293 42.03 -1.08 12.67
N HIS A 294 41.12 -1.70 13.43
CA HIS A 294 41.50 -2.67 14.47
C HIS A 294 42.23 -3.90 13.94
N ASN A 295 42.13 -4.20 12.63
CA ASN A 295 42.88 -5.29 12.00
C ASN A 295 44.29 -4.91 11.57
N GLU A 296 44.70 -3.63 11.74
CA GLU A 296 46.05 -3.18 11.48
C GLU A 296 47.00 -3.55 12.61
N GLU A 297 48.22 -4.01 12.28
CA GLU A 297 49.19 -4.47 13.27
C GLU A 297 49.58 -3.38 14.28
N PHE A 298 49.63 -2.12 13.85
CA PHE A 298 49.98 -1.00 14.72
C PHE A 298 48.81 -0.66 15.70
N ILE A 299 47.57 -0.88 15.32
CA ILE A 299 46.39 -0.73 16.20
C ILE A 299 46.25 -1.92 17.15
N LYS A 300 46.45 -3.15 16.69
CA LYS A 300 46.46 -4.36 17.52
C LYS A 300 47.48 -4.26 18.67
N LYS A 301 48.64 -3.67 18.42
CA LYS A 301 49.68 -3.46 19.46
C LYS A 301 49.20 -2.54 20.61
N ILE A 302 48.26 -1.64 20.36
CA ILE A 302 47.69 -0.75 21.39
C ILE A 302 46.82 -1.55 22.38
N ASN A 303 46.22 -2.66 21.92
CA ASN A 303 45.40 -3.60 22.71
C ASN A 303 44.27 -2.94 23.52
N VAL A 304 43.69 -1.89 22.97
CA VAL A 304 42.56 -1.14 23.56
C VAL A 304 41.27 -1.38 22.79
N PHE A 305 41.34 -1.51 21.46
CA PHE A 305 40.21 -1.58 20.58
C PHE A 305 39.87 -3.02 20.22
N ASP A 306 38.68 -3.46 20.59
CA ASP A 306 38.07 -4.72 20.11
C ASP A 306 37.52 -4.49 18.69
N GLU A 307 36.96 -3.29 18.43
CA GLU A 307 36.60 -2.81 17.10
C GLU A 307 37.00 -1.33 16.96
N LEU A 308 37.59 -0.99 15.84
CA LEU A 308 37.79 0.39 15.39
C LEU A 308 37.60 0.39 13.87
N LYS A 309 36.50 1.00 13.41
CA LYS A 309 36.15 0.98 11.98
C LYS A 309 35.69 2.36 11.55
N PHE A 310 36.24 2.82 10.44
CA PHE A 310 35.84 4.06 9.79
C PHE A 310 35.00 3.74 8.56
N ARG A 311 33.97 4.56 8.34
CA ARG A 311 33.04 4.41 7.21
C ARG A 311 32.85 5.75 6.50
N ALA A 312 32.82 5.74 5.18
CA ALA A 312 32.45 6.87 4.35
C ALA A 312 31.56 6.38 3.22
N SER A 313 30.48 7.06 2.95
CA SER A 313 29.60 6.75 1.81
C SER A 313 29.06 8.00 1.14
N TYR A 314 28.77 7.86 -0.14
CA TYR A 314 28.04 8.84 -0.93
C TYR A 314 27.05 8.11 -1.83
N GLY A 315 25.83 8.60 -1.91
CA GLY A 315 24.83 8.01 -2.78
C GLY A 315 23.74 8.97 -3.18
N ILE A 316 23.12 8.66 -4.31
CA ILE A 316 21.95 9.36 -4.82
C ILE A 316 20.78 8.39 -4.78
N SER A 317 19.66 8.84 -4.23
CA SER A 317 18.38 8.12 -4.24
C SER A 317 17.30 8.93 -4.95
N GLY A 318 16.33 8.24 -5.55
CA GLY A 318 15.20 8.85 -6.25
C GLY A 318 13.88 8.66 -5.53
N ASN A 319 12.98 9.60 -5.72
CA ASN A 319 11.59 9.52 -5.28
C ASN A 319 10.65 9.75 -6.46
N GLN A 320 9.63 8.87 -6.61
CA GLN A 320 8.55 8.96 -7.59
C GLN A 320 7.18 9.17 -6.92
N GLY A 321 7.14 9.88 -5.80
CA GLY A 321 5.98 10.06 -4.92
C GLY A 321 4.86 10.93 -5.50
N ILE A 322 4.54 10.80 -6.79
CA ILE A 322 3.41 11.43 -7.45
C ILE A 322 2.33 10.42 -7.81
N ASN A 323 1.10 10.89 -7.92
CA ASN A 323 0.02 10.09 -8.49
C ASN A 323 0.29 9.81 -9.98
N PRO A 324 -0.14 8.68 -10.53
CA PRO A 324 -0.01 8.39 -11.96
C PRO A 324 -0.77 9.42 -12.82
N TYR A 325 -0.35 9.54 -14.07
CA TYR A 325 -0.97 10.38 -15.10
C TYR A 325 -0.89 11.90 -14.90
N GLN A 326 -0.07 12.40 -13.96
CA GLN A 326 0.09 13.84 -13.73
C GLN A 326 0.80 14.55 -14.91
N THR A 327 1.50 13.79 -15.73
CA THR A 327 2.17 14.27 -16.94
C THR A 327 1.25 14.33 -18.16
N LEU A 328 0.04 13.78 -18.07
CA LEU A 328 -0.89 13.64 -19.19
C LEU A 328 -2.04 14.66 -19.09
N SER A 329 -2.47 15.15 -20.23
CA SER A 329 -3.74 15.87 -20.33
C SER A 329 -4.89 14.88 -20.12
N ARG A 330 -5.78 15.20 -19.20
CA ARG A 330 -6.92 14.38 -18.82
C ARG A 330 -8.20 15.20 -18.95
N TYR A 331 -9.30 14.48 -19.18
CA TYR A 331 -10.64 15.07 -19.21
C TYR A 331 -11.46 14.45 -18.10
N GLY A 332 -12.17 15.30 -17.38
CA GLY A 332 -13.16 14.93 -16.40
C GLY A 332 -14.57 15.18 -16.93
N VAL A 333 -15.52 14.44 -16.37
CA VAL A 333 -16.95 14.67 -16.60
C VAL A 333 -17.50 15.35 -15.35
N SER A 334 -18.25 16.44 -15.54
CA SER A 334 -19.03 17.12 -14.51
C SER A 334 -20.48 17.16 -14.94
N GLN A 335 -21.37 17.21 -13.98
CA GLN A 335 -22.79 17.40 -14.24
C GLN A 335 -23.21 18.79 -13.76
N TYR A 336 -24.03 19.45 -14.54
CA TYR A 336 -24.68 20.69 -14.15
C TYR A 336 -26.14 20.68 -14.55
N TYR A 337 -26.94 21.42 -13.79
CA TYR A 337 -28.38 21.52 -14.05
C TYR A 337 -28.66 22.62 -15.05
N ASP A 338 -29.31 22.28 -16.16
CA ASP A 338 -29.68 23.24 -17.23
C ASP A 338 -31.06 22.93 -17.76
N ASN A 339 -31.92 23.98 -17.82
CA ASN A 339 -33.26 23.91 -18.38
C ASN A 339 -34.11 22.73 -17.87
N GLY A 340 -34.08 22.46 -16.55
CA GLY A 340 -34.89 21.44 -15.92
C GLY A 340 -34.31 20.03 -15.96
N ARG A 341 -33.08 19.83 -16.45
CA ARG A 341 -32.40 18.53 -16.54
C ARG A 341 -30.93 18.59 -16.17
N TRP A 342 -30.40 17.47 -15.73
CA TRP A 342 -28.96 17.30 -15.53
C TRP A 342 -28.26 17.05 -16.86
N VAL A 343 -27.23 17.83 -17.14
CA VAL A 343 -26.42 17.76 -18.37
C VAL A 343 -25.00 17.44 -18.00
N SER A 344 -24.40 16.47 -18.69
CA SER A 344 -22.98 16.14 -18.53
C SER A 344 -22.12 17.07 -19.39
N ALA A 345 -21.11 17.66 -18.78
CA ALA A 345 -20.06 18.41 -19.46
C ALA A 345 -18.71 17.69 -19.34
N ILE A 346 -17.92 17.75 -20.41
CA ILE A 346 -16.55 17.24 -20.45
C ILE A 346 -15.62 18.44 -20.51
N GLY A 347 -14.68 18.51 -19.59
CA GLY A 347 -13.68 19.57 -19.51
C GLY A 347 -12.28 19.06 -19.19
N PRO A 348 -11.23 19.89 -19.40
CA PRO A 348 -9.88 19.51 -19.00
C PRO A 348 -9.82 19.41 -17.48
N GLY A 349 -9.27 18.29 -16.99
CA GLY A 349 -9.15 18.00 -15.57
C GLY A 349 -9.43 16.55 -15.23
N TYR A 350 -9.52 16.24 -13.94
CA TYR A 350 -9.97 14.92 -13.46
C TYR A 350 -10.80 15.11 -12.19
N VAL A 351 -11.83 14.30 -12.06
CA VAL A 351 -12.64 14.24 -10.85
C VAL A 351 -11.87 13.43 -9.81
N VAL A 352 -11.53 14.04 -8.70
CA VAL A 352 -11.19 13.30 -7.50
C VAL A 352 -12.48 13.28 -6.68
N GLY A 353 -13.11 12.12 -6.56
CA GLY A 353 -14.37 11.96 -5.86
C GLY A 353 -14.25 12.34 -4.38
N THR A 354 -14.43 13.62 -4.11
CA THR A 354 -14.76 14.15 -2.80
C THR A 354 -15.98 15.03 -3.02
N THR A 355 -17.15 14.50 -2.73
CA THR A 355 -18.33 15.33 -2.49
C THR A 355 -17.96 16.33 -1.40
N GLY A 356 -17.91 17.60 -1.76
CA GLY A 356 -17.90 18.65 -0.76
C GLY A 356 -19.15 18.57 0.10
N GLN A 357 -19.17 19.16 1.30
CA GLN A 357 -20.34 19.27 2.17
C GLN A 357 -21.56 19.93 1.48
N ASP A 358 -21.35 20.52 0.32
CA ASP A 358 -22.33 21.19 -0.54
C ASP A 358 -22.93 20.27 -1.62
N GLY A 359 -22.57 18.97 -1.64
CA GLY A 359 -23.06 18.01 -2.63
C GLY A 359 -22.55 18.25 -4.07
N ILE A 360 -21.67 19.21 -4.28
CA ILE A 360 -21.11 19.55 -5.59
C ILE A 360 -19.82 18.76 -5.79
N GLU A 361 -19.79 17.89 -6.81
CA GLU A 361 -18.53 17.27 -7.25
C GLU A 361 -17.57 18.36 -7.72
N LYS A 362 -16.51 18.60 -6.97
CA LYS A 362 -15.47 19.51 -7.39
C LYS A 362 -14.59 18.85 -8.44
N LEU A 363 -14.63 19.39 -9.63
CA LEU A 363 -13.64 19.09 -10.68
C LEU A 363 -12.27 19.60 -10.22
N TRP A 364 -11.43 18.68 -9.77
CA TRP A 364 -10.03 18.97 -9.48
C TRP A 364 -9.21 18.77 -10.75
N GLY A 365 -8.98 19.85 -11.51
CA GLY A 365 -8.23 19.80 -12.75
C GLY A 365 -6.81 20.29 -12.56
N GLY A 366 -5.84 19.39 -12.55
CA GLY A 366 -4.43 19.77 -12.65
C GLY A 366 -4.02 20.01 -14.09
N ILE A 367 -3.23 21.06 -14.35
CA ILE A 367 -2.55 21.22 -15.63
C ILE A 367 -1.57 20.05 -15.82
N PRO A 368 -1.56 19.39 -16.98
CA PRO A 368 -0.58 18.36 -17.26
C PRO A 368 0.83 18.95 -17.28
N ASN A 369 1.78 18.27 -16.68
CA ASN A 369 3.18 18.65 -16.74
C ASN A 369 4.02 17.52 -17.32
N PRO A 370 4.29 17.51 -18.63
CA PRO A 370 5.09 16.47 -19.28
C PRO A 370 6.56 16.47 -18.85
N ASP A 371 7.03 17.55 -18.24
CA ASP A 371 8.42 17.74 -17.83
C ASP A 371 8.71 17.26 -16.41
N LEU A 372 7.69 16.74 -15.71
CA LEU A 372 7.88 16.14 -14.39
C LEU A 372 8.95 15.04 -14.43
N LYS A 373 9.88 15.10 -13.49
CA LYS A 373 11.00 14.19 -13.34
C LYS A 373 11.16 13.71 -11.90
N TRP A 374 12.06 12.78 -11.71
CA TRP A 374 12.38 12.22 -10.41
C TRP A 374 12.92 13.31 -9.46
N GLU A 375 12.41 13.32 -8.24
CA GLU A 375 13.05 14.00 -7.12
C GLU A 375 14.28 13.22 -6.72
N THR A 376 15.41 13.89 -6.52
CA THR A 376 16.67 13.25 -6.20
C THR A 376 17.25 13.75 -4.89
N THR A 377 17.76 12.82 -4.08
CA THR A 377 18.42 13.13 -2.82
C THR A 377 19.84 12.59 -2.86
N ALA A 378 20.81 13.49 -2.75
CA ALA A 378 22.22 13.15 -2.56
C ALA A 378 22.53 13.14 -1.05
N GLN A 379 23.19 12.10 -0.57
CA GLN A 379 23.57 11.95 0.82
C GLN A 379 25.03 11.53 0.93
N SER A 380 25.77 12.19 1.83
CA SER A 380 27.12 11.80 2.26
C SER A 380 27.06 11.40 3.72
N ASP A 381 27.69 10.29 4.06
CA ASP A 381 27.75 9.78 5.43
C ASP A 381 29.21 9.49 5.81
N PHE A 382 29.57 9.83 7.06
CA PHE A 382 30.83 9.48 7.69
C PHE A 382 30.51 8.87 9.05
N GLY A 383 31.10 7.69 9.31
CA GLY A 383 30.83 6.99 10.57
C GLY A 383 32.10 6.40 11.18
N VAL A 384 32.09 6.26 12.49
CA VAL A 384 33.11 5.59 13.28
C VAL A 384 32.43 4.62 14.23
N ASP A 385 32.84 3.34 14.17
CA ASP A 385 32.42 2.30 15.10
C ASP A 385 33.58 1.96 16.02
N ILE A 386 33.39 2.06 17.33
CA ILE A 386 34.40 1.81 18.36
C ILE A 386 33.84 0.79 19.34
N SER A 387 34.59 -0.28 19.59
CA SER A 387 34.30 -1.22 20.68
C SER A 387 35.53 -1.40 21.55
N ILE A 388 35.38 -1.29 22.87
CA ILE A 388 36.46 -1.38 23.85
C ILE A 388 36.02 -2.18 25.08
N LEU A 389 36.96 -2.46 25.97
CA LEU A 389 36.72 -3.15 27.24
C LEU A 389 36.15 -4.57 27.07
N LYS A 390 36.69 -5.34 26.11
CA LYS A 390 36.23 -6.69 25.73
C LYS A 390 34.76 -6.67 25.29
N ASN A 391 34.42 -5.76 24.38
CA ASN A 391 33.09 -5.52 23.81
C ASN A 391 32.01 -5.11 24.86
N ARG A 392 32.43 -4.56 26.04
CA ARG A 392 31.46 -4.07 27.03
C ARG A 392 30.97 -2.66 26.73
N LEU A 393 31.76 -1.86 26.00
CA LEU A 393 31.35 -0.53 25.59
C LEU A 393 31.45 -0.45 24.06
N HIS A 394 30.31 -0.17 23.43
CA HIS A 394 30.20 0.03 21.99
C HIS A 394 29.70 1.44 21.71
N ILE A 395 30.42 2.20 20.90
CA ILE A 395 30.15 3.58 20.54
C ILE A 395 30.06 3.67 19.04
N VAL A 396 28.96 4.23 18.53
CA VAL A 396 28.78 4.52 17.10
C VAL A 396 28.56 6.03 16.96
N PHE A 397 29.34 6.64 16.10
CA PHE A 397 29.19 8.03 15.72
C PHE A 397 28.96 8.13 14.22
N ASP A 398 27.88 8.81 13.82
CA ASP A 398 27.52 9.06 12.42
C ASP A 398 27.29 10.56 12.20
N TYR A 399 27.89 11.08 11.15
CA TYR A 399 27.64 12.41 10.60
C TYR A 399 27.13 12.26 9.18
N TYR A 400 25.99 12.87 8.85
CA TYR A 400 25.47 12.86 7.50
C TYR A 400 25.08 14.25 7.02
N ASN A 401 25.20 14.44 5.71
CA ASN A 401 24.69 15.60 5.00
C ASN A 401 23.79 15.13 3.85
N LYS A 402 22.58 15.68 3.82
CA LYS A 402 21.55 15.29 2.85
C LYS A 402 21.05 16.52 2.10
N GLN A 403 21.04 16.45 0.76
CA GLN A 403 20.51 17.49 -0.10
C GLN A 403 19.51 16.91 -1.09
N THR A 404 18.28 17.43 -1.07
CA THR A 404 17.23 17.04 -2.01
C THR A 404 17.04 18.13 -3.06
N LYS A 405 16.96 17.70 -4.33
CA LYS A 405 16.72 18.55 -5.49
C LYS A 405 15.48 18.07 -6.23
N ASP A 406 14.92 18.96 -7.06
CA ASP A 406 13.76 18.66 -7.91
C ASP A 406 12.57 18.11 -7.10
N LEU A 407 12.25 18.78 -5.98
CA LEU A 407 11.17 18.38 -5.08
C LEU A 407 9.83 18.30 -5.83
N LEU A 408 9.18 17.15 -5.71
CA LEU A 408 7.85 16.91 -6.25
C LEU A 408 6.79 17.54 -5.33
N ARG A 409 6.07 18.54 -5.82
CA ARG A 409 5.03 19.24 -5.05
C ARG A 409 3.85 19.68 -5.90
N GLU A 410 2.70 19.79 -5.28
CA GLU A 410 1.56 20.49 -5.87
C GLU A 410 1.69 21.99 -5.63
N ARG A 411 1.52 22.78 -6.68
CA ARG A 411 1.37 24.23 -6.63
C ARG A 411 -0.08 24.58 -6.94
N ILE A 412 -0.72 25.27 -6.01
CA ILE A 412 -2.07 25.81 -6.19
C ILE A 412 -2.03 26.93 -7.22
N LEU A 413 -3.01 26.97 -8.10
CA LEU A 413 -3.17 27.96 -9.14
C LEU A 413 -4.33 28.89 -8.80
N THR A 414 -4.33 30.06 -9.44
CA THR A 414 -5.46 31.00 -9.33
C THR A 414 -6.66 30.45 -10.10
N PRO A 415 -7.91 30.58 -9.59
CA PRO A 415 -9.12 30.12 -10.29
C PRO A 415 -9.28 30.66 -11.71
N SER A 416 -8.73 31.85 -11.99
CA SER A 416 -8.73 32.46 -13.33
C SER A 416 -7.97 31.65 -14.40
N SER A 417 -7.12 30.68 -13.97
CA SER A 417 -6.43 29.78 -14.90
C SER A 417 -7.33 28.66 -15.43
N GLY A 418 -8.51 28.45 -14.85
CA GLY A 418 -9.38 27.31 -15.13
C GLY A 418 -8.90 25.98 -14.53
N TYR A 419 -7.87 26.02 -13.68
CA TYR A 419 -7.30 24.85 -13.00
C TYR A 419 -7.00 25.16 -11.54
N ASP A 420 -7.04 24.13 -10.69
CA ASP A 420 -6.76 24.30 -9.26
C ASP A 420 -5.27 24.21 -8.94
N ARG A 421 -4.55 23.35 -9.65
CA ARG A 421 -3.18 22.97 -9.29
C ARG A 421 -2.37 22.47 -10.48
N ILE A 422 -1.06 22.43 -10.26
CA ILE A 422 -0.09 21.80 -11.15
C ILE A 422 0.97 21.08 -10.30
N TRP A 423 1.35 19.88 -10.71
CA TRP A 423 2.54 19.23 -10.18
C TRP A 423 3.80 19.82 -10.81
N VAL A 424 4.78 20.16 -9.98
CA VAL A 424 6.08 20.73 -10.40
C VAL A 424 7.21 20.07 -9.62
N ASN A 425 8.40 20.14 -10.22
CA ASN A 425 9.66 19.89 -9.54
C ASN A 425 10.23 21.17 -8.93
#